data_223fbf4080271539aa90a9f80afad771
#
_entry.id   223fbf4080271539aa90a9f80afad771
#
_cell.length_a   1.000
_cell.length_b   1.000
_cell.length_c   1.000
_cell.angle_alpha   90.00
_cell.angle_beta   90.00
_cell.angle_gamma   90.00
#
_symmetry.space_group_name_H-M   'P 1'
#
loop_
_entity.id
_entity.type
_entity.pdbx_description
1 polymer ?
#
loop_
_entity_poly.entity_id
_entity_poly.type
_entity_poly.pdbx_seq_one_letter_code
_entity_poly.pdbx_strand_id
1 'polypeptide(L)'
;MMASGPKNSFEQCKIIFEKIANKVFFLGTQGTANSIKLAMNLQITMLALSLSEGITLVEKSKVDPKIFLEVLNSTYFKTGMSENKAFKMIDGDYDATFTLSNLKKDISTMISTSKKLGIELPMIMKAEKIYENAIKDGLGNNDYTGIIEYIKKINKA
;
A
#
# COMPACT_ATOMS: atom_id res chain seq x y z
N MET A 1 11.91 -10.56 -7.50
CA MET A 1 12.13 -9.48 -8.50
C MET A 1 11.16 -9.62 -9.66
N MET A 2 10.69 -8.52 -10.23
CA MET A 2 9.87 -8.50 -11.47
C MET A 2 10.67 -7.81 -12.57
N ALA A 3 10.85 -8.46 -13.71
CA ALA A 3 11.57 -7.94 -14.87
C ALA A 3 10.70 -8.04 -16.12
N SER A 4 10.76 -7.03 -16.98
CA SER A 4 10.08 -7.01 -18.28
C SER A 4 10.94 -6.29 -19.32
N GLY A 5 10.88 -6.74 -20.57
CA GLY A 5 11.69 -6.22 -21.67
C GLY A 5 12.04 -7.32 -22.69
N PRO A 6 13.02 -7.09 -23.57
CA PRO A 6 13.48 -8.10 -24.50
C PRO A 6 13.98 -9.36 -23.80
N LYS A 7 13.49 -10.53 -24.24
CA LYS A 7 13.83 -11.82 -23.61
C LYS A 7 15.35 -12.07 -23.61
N ASN A 8 16.04 -11.76 -24.71
CA ASN A 8 17.49 -11.97 -24.80
C ASN A 8 18.24 -11.15 -23.74
N SER A 9 17.86 -9.89 -23.49
CA SER A 9 18.46 -9.06 -22.44
C SER A 9 18.18 -9.63 -21.05
N PHE A 10 16.97 -10.14 -20.82
CA PHE A 10 16.62 -10.80 -19.57
C PHE A 10 17.53 -12.03 -19.33
N GLU A 11 17.68 -12.92 -20.32
CA GLU A 11 18.50 -14.12 -20.18
C GLU A 11 19.99 -13.79 -19.90
N GLN A 12 20.53 -12.74 -20.52
CA GLN A 12 21.89 -12.26 -20.24
C GLN A 12 22.07 -11.77 -18.79
N CYS A 13 21.03 -11.16 -18.20
CA CYS A 13 21.06 -10.63 -16.84
C CYS A 13 20.58 -11.63 -15.78
N LYS A 14 20.04 -12.78 -16.17
CA LYS A 14 19.35 -13.73 -15.29
C LYS A 14 20.22 -14.17 -14.11
N ILE A 15 21.49 -14.50 -14.36
CA ILE A 15 22.42 -14.93 -13.31
C ILE A 15 22.58 -13.85 -12.23
N ILE A 16 22.59 -12.56 -12.64
CA ILE A 16 22.66 -11.43 -11.69
C ILE A 16 21.37 -11.34 -10.91
N PHE A 17 20.22 -11.42 -11.58
CA PHE A 17 18.91 -11.33 -10.94
C PHE A 17 18.70 -12.42 -9.89
N GLU A 18 19.13 -13.65 -10.19
CA GLU A 18 19.03 -14.80 -9.26
C GLU A 18 19.97 -14.68 -8.05
N LYS A 19 21.03 -13.87 -8.13
CA LYS A 19 21.91 -13.57 -7.00
C LYS A 19 21.35 -12.52 -6.04
N ILE A 20 20.51 -11.61 -6.52
CA ILE A 20 19.98 -10.48 -5.74
C ILE A 20 18.51 -10.63 -5.37
N ALA A 21 17.85 -11.70 -5.80
CA ALA A 21 16.43 -11.94 -5.51
C ALA A 21 16.13 -13.43 -5.33
N ASN A 22 15.39 -13.76 -4.27
CA ASN A 22 14.95 -15.14 -3.99
C ASN A 22 14.07 -15.73 -5.10
N LYS A 23 13.32 -14.89 -5.82
CA LYS A 23 12.47 -15.30 -6.94
C LYS A 23 12.44 -14.21 -8.01
N VAL A 24 12.61 -14.62 -9.25
CA VAL A 24 12.61 -13.73 -10.42
C VAL A 24 11.44 -14.10 -11.33
N PHE A 25 10.64 -13.11 -11.70
CA PHE A 25 9.54 -13.25 -12.66
C PHE A 25 9.91 -12.51 -13.93
N PHE A 26 10.00 -13.22 -15.06
CA PHE A 26 10.02 -12.59 -16.37
C PHE A 26 8.58 -12.36 -16.84
N LEU A 27 8.23 -11.11 -17.06
CA LEU A 27 6.84 -10.68 -17.30
C LEU A 27 6.60 -10.21 -18.75
N GLY A 28 7.46 -10.63 -19.67
CA GLY A 28 7.28 -10.34 -21.08
C GLY A 28 7.69 -8.91 -21.47
N THR A 29 6.85 -8.24 -22.25
CA THR A 29 7.17 -6.95 -22.89
C THR A 29 7.43 -5.82 -21.90
N GLN A 30 8.15 -4.80 -22.37
CA GLN A 30 8.46 -3.60 -21.58
C GLN A 30 7.19 -2.94 -21.03
N GLY A 31 7.23 -2.55 -19.75
CA GLY A 31 6.11 -1.93 -19.04
C GLY A 31 5.25 -2.90 -18.21
N THR A 32 5.22 -4.21 -18.53
CA THR A 32 4.37 -5.18 -17.82
C THR A 32 4.70 -5.26 -16.32
N ALA A 33 6.01 -5.25 -15.98
CA ALA A 33 6.43 -5.24 -14.56
C ALA A 33 5.93 -4.00 -13.81
N ASN A 34 5.93 -2.83 -14.46
CA ASN A 34 5.39 -1.60 -13.88
C ASN A 34 3.87 -1.68 -13.67
N SER A 35 3.12 -2.23 -14.61
CA SER A 35 1.67 -2.41 -14.46
C SER A 35 1.33 -3.31 -13.27
N ILE A 36 2.06 -4.42 -13.12
CA ILE A 36 1.89 -5.31 -11.97
C ILE A 36 2.27 -4.60 -10.66
N LYS A 37 3.39 -3.85 -10.65
CA LYS A 37 3.81 -3.07 -9.47
C LYS A 37 2.74 -2.06 -9.07
N LEU A 38 2.11 -1.35 -10.01
CA LEU A 38 1.04 -0.41 -9.73
C LEU A 38 -0.19 -1.13 -9.15
N ALA A 39 -0.57 -2.29 -9.69
CA ALA A 39 -1.67 -3.09 -9.14
C ALA A 39 -1.38 -3.60 -7.72
N MET A 40 -0.12 -3.94 -7.41
CA MET A 40 0.28 -4.29 -6.03
C MET A 40 0.21 -3.08 -5.10
N ASN A 41 0.64 -1.91 -5.54
CA ASN A 41 0.55 -0.69 -4.72
C ASN A 41 -0.90 -0.23 -4.50
N LEU A 42 -1.82 -0.57 -5.43
CA LEU A 42 -3.25 -0.43 -5.20
C LEU A 42 -3.69 -1.25 -3.99
N GLN A 43 -3.25 -2.52 -3.88
CA GLN A 43 -3.55 -3.36 -2.71
C GLN A 43 -3.00 -2.74 -1.42
N ILE A 44 -1.75 -2.28 -1.42
CA ILE A 44 -1.13 -1.62 -0.26
C ILE A 44 -1.98 -0.41 0.18
N THR A 45 -2.39 0.44 -0.77
CA THR A 45 -3.22 1.62 -0.50
C THR A 45 -4.55 1.24 0.16
N MET A 46 -5.25 0.25 -0.40
CA MET A 46 -6.56 -0.18 0.10
C MET A 46 -6.45 -0.87 1.46
N LEU A 47 -5.45 -1.73 1.65
CA LEU A 47 -5.22 -2.41 2.93
C LEU A 47 -4.90 -1.42 4.05
N ALA A 48 -4.06 -0.41 3.80
CA ALA A 48 -3.74 0.62 4.79
C ALA A 48 -4.98 1.42 5.19
N LEU A 49 -5.82 1.83 4.22
CA LEU A 49 -7.06 2.55 4.51
C LEU A 49 -8.07 1.69 5.25
N SER A 50 -8.32 0.45 4.79
CA SER A 50 -9.29 -0.43 5.43
C SER A 50 -8.90 -0.80 6.87
N LEU A 51 -7.61 -1.03 7.13
CA LEU A 51 -7.12 -1.24 8.50
C LEU A 51 -7.27 0.02 9.35
N SER A 52 -6.96 1.20 8.81
CA SER A 52 -7.12 2.48 9.52
C SER A 52 -8.56 2.74 9.93
N GLU A 53 -9.49 2.53 9.00
CA GLU A 53 -10.92 2.68 9.27
C GLU A 53 -11.44 1.61 10.23
N GLY A 54 -11.03 0.36 10.06
CA GLY A 54 -11.40 -0.76 10.94
C GLY A 54 -10.92 -0.55 12.38
N ILE A 55 -9.65 -0.18 12.56
CA ILE A 55 -9.09 0.14 13.89
C ILE A 55 -9.85 1.32 14.51
N THR A 56 -10.07 2.40 13.74
CA THR A 56 -10.81 3.58 14.25
C THR A 56 -12.24 3.23 14.65
N LEU A 57 -12.91 2.39 13.86
CA LEU A 57 -14.29 1.94 14.15
C LEU A 57 -14.37 1.17 15.46
N VAL A 58 -13.47 0.20 15.68
CA VAL A 58 -13.51 -0.63 16.90
C VAL A 58 -13.08 0.19 18.13
N GLU A 59 -12.12 1.11 18.03
CA GLU A 59 -11.75 2.04 19.10
C GLU A 59 -12.95 2.91 19.51
N LYS A 60 -13.69 3.48 18.54
CA LYS A 60 -14.90 4.26 18.82
C LYS A 60 -16.03 3.42 19.43
N SER A 61 -16.07 2.14 19.12
CA SER A 61 -16.98 1.15 19.72
C SER A 61 -16.51 0.67 21.10
N LYS A 62 -15.41 1.23 21.64
CA LYS A 62 -14.80 0.83 22.93
C LYS A 62 -14.30 -0.63 22.94
N VAL A 63 -13.95 -1.15 21.80
CA VAL A 63 -13.29 -2.47 21.65
C VAL A 63 -11.78 -2.23 21.52
N ASP A 64 -10.99 -3.04 22.22
CA ASP A 64 -9.54 -3.01 22.06
C ASP A 64 -9.15 -3.38 20.62
N PRO A 65 -8.45 -2.49 19.89
CA PRO A 65 -8.05 -2.78 18.51
C PRO A 65 -7.09 -3.97 18.40
N LYS A 66 -6.40 -4.37 19.46
CA LYS A 66 -5.58 -5.60 19.47
C LYS A 66 -6.45 -6.85 19.35
N ILE A 67 -7.60 -6.87 20.01
CA ILE A 67 -8.59 -7.98 19.86
C ILE A 67 -9.11 -8.02 18.42
N PHE A 68 -9.41 -6.86 17.83
CA PHE A 68 -9.81 -6.81 16.42
C PHE A 68 -8.75 -7.43 15.50
N LEU A 69 -7.46 -7.08 15.69
CA LEU A 69 -6.38 -7.65 14.88
C LEU A 69 -6.19 -9.15 15.11
N GLU A 70 -6.35 -9.63 16.33
CA GLU A 70 -6.28 -11.06 16.65
C GLU A 70 -7.39 -11.83 15.92
N VAL A 71 -8.64 -11.34 15.99
CA VAL A 71 -9.76 -11.93 15.25
C VAL A 71 -9.54 -11.87 13.75
N LEU A 72 -9.16 -10.72 13.20
CA LEU A 72 -8.89 -10.53 11.77
C LEU A 72 -7.83 -11.53 11.28
N ASN A 73 -6.73 -11.67 12.02
CA ASN A 73 -5.61 -12.53 11.65
C ASN A 73 -5.91 -14.03 11.84
N SER A 74 -6.99 -14.38 12.54
CA SER A 74 -7.49 -15.76 12.65
C SER A 74 -8.41 -16.19 11.51
N THR A 75 -8.73 -15.27 10.59
CA THR A 75 -9.67 -15.48 9.47
C THR A 75 -8.98 -15.45 8.11
N TYR A 76 -9.75 -15.70 7.04
CA TYR A 76 -9.30 -15.55 5.65
C TYR A 76 -8.97 -14.10 5.24
N PHE A 77 -9.33 -13.12 6.06
CA PHE A 77 -9.02 -11.70 5.82
C PHE A 77 -7.61 -11.30 6.29
N LYS A 78 -6.89 -12.22 6.91
CA LYS A 78 -5.49 -12.07 7.28
C LYS A 78 -4.64 -11.68 6.08
N THR A 79 -3.78 -10.69 6.28
CA THR A 79 -2.81 -10.22 5.28
C THR A 79 -1.44 -10.03 5.91
N GLY A 80 -0.38 -10.01 5.08
CA GLY A 80 0.95 -9.65 5.57
C GLY A 80 1.00 -8.25 6.22
N MET A 81 0.11 -7.35 5.82
CA MET A 81 0.01 -6.03 6.44
C MET A 81 -0.65 -6.10 7.82
N SER A 82 -1.76 -6.84 7.96
CA SER A 82 -2.42 -7.00 9.25
C SER A 82 -1.55 -7.71 10.29
N GLU A 83 -0.70 -8.64 9.87
CA GLU A 83 0.23 -9.33 10.76
C GLU A 83 1.45 -8.48 11.16
N ASN A 84 2.05 -7.76 10.20
CA ASN A 84 3.38 -7.19 10.41
C ASN A 84 3.36 -5.66 10.64
N LYS A 85 2.30 -4.95 10.21
CA LYS A 85 2.26 -3.49 10.31
C LYS A 85 1.10 -2.93 11.13
N ALA A 86 0.00 -3.66 11.27
CA ALA A 86 -1.18 -3.12 11.94
C ALA A 86 -0.95 -2.85 13.45
N PHE A 87 -0.09 -3.61 14.12
CA PHE A 87 0.29 -3.32 15.51
C PHE A 87 1.03 -1.98 15.63
N LYS A 88 1.91 -1.67 14.67
CA LYS A 88 2.59 -0.37 14.61
C LYS A 88 1.60 0.78 14.43
N MET A 89 0.50 0.56 13.68
CA MET A 89 -0.57 1.55 13.53
C MET A 89 -1.31 1.82 14.84
N ILE A 90 -1.48 0.80 15.69
CA ILE A 90 -2.09 0.94 17.02
C ILE A 90 -1.13 1.63 17.98
N ASP A 91 0.15 1.25 17.96
CA ASP A 91 1.17 1.73 18.88
C ASP A 91 1.72 3.12 18.49
N GLY A 92 1.37 3.66 17.30
CA GLY A 92 1.83 4.96 16.82
C GLY A 92 3.29 4.97 16.33
N ASP A 93 3.81 3.81 15.94
CA ASP A 93 5.15 3.67 15.35
C ASP A 93 5.08 3.82 13.83
N TYR A 94 5.46 5.00 13.34
CA TYR A 94 5.44 5.33 11.91
C TYR A 94 6.83 5.55 11.33
N ASP A 95 7.84 4.89 11.87
CA ASP A 95 9.18 4.87 11.28
C ASP A 95 9.12 4.35 9.85
N ALA A 96 9.54 5.21 8.90
CA ALA A 96 9.24 5.01 7.49
C ALA A 96 10.13 3.94 6.85
N THR A 97 9.53 2.85 6.42
CA THR A 97 10.10 1.93 5.42
C THR A 97 9.68 2.32 4.01
N PHE A 98 8.51 2.92 3.87
CA PHE A 98 7.97 3.50 2.64
C PHE A 98 7.06 4.67 3.01
N THR A 99 7.45 5.89 2.63
CA THR A 99 6.75 7.09 3.10
C THR A 99 5.36 7.25 2.47
N LEU A 100 4.48 7.92 3.20
CA LEU A 100 3.14 8.29 2.75
C LEU A 100 3.21 9.14 1.46
N SER A 101 4.18 10.07 1.36
CA SER A 101 4.42 10.85 0.14
C SER A 101 4.81 9.98 -1.06
N ASN A 102 5.62 8.93 -0.87
CA ASN A 102 5.98 8.00 -1.93
C ASN A 102 4.77 7.17 -2.40
N LEU A 103 3.94 6.69 -1.47
CA LEU A 103 2.71 5.98 -1.83
C LEU A 103 1.74 6.90 -2.58
N LYS A 104 1.58 8.16 -2.16
CA LYS A 104 0.76 9.16 -2.86
C LYS A 104 1.24 9.40 -4.29
N LYS A 105 2.55 9.50 -4.51
CA LYS A 105 3.12 9.59 -5.85
C LYS A 105 2.74 8.38 -6.71
N ASP A 106 2.79 7.18 -6.15
CA ASP A 106 2.41 5.96 -6.86
C ASP A 106 0.89 5.92 -7.14
N ILE A 107 0.04 6.41 -6.23
CA ILE A 107 -1.40 6.60 -6.44
C ILE A 107 -1.65 7.53 -7.64
N SER A 108 -0.97 8.66 -7.72
CA SER A 108 -1.10 9.58 -8.86
C SER A 108 -0.65 8.93 -10.18
N THR A 109 0.38 8.09 -10.11
CA THR A 109 0.85 7.32 -11.27
C THR A 109 -0.20 6.28 -11.71
N MET A 110 -0.87 5.60 -10.75
CA MET A 110 -1.99 4.68 -11.05
C MET A 110 -3.12 5.41 -11.78
N ILE A 111 -3.53 6.58 -11.29
CA ILE A 111 -4.60 7.38 -11.90
C ILE A 111 -4.21 7.85 -13.31
N SER A 112 -2.98 8.32 -13.47
CA SER A 112 -2.47 8.74 -14.79
C SER A 112 -2.43 7.56 -15.78
N THR A 113 -2.01 6.39 -15.31
CA THR A 113 -1.95 5.18 -16.13
C THR A 113 -3.35 4.67 -16.48
N SER A 114 -4.28 4.66 -15.52
CA SER A 114 -5.66 4.24 -15.78
C SER A 114 -6.35 5.09 -16.85
N LYS A 115 -6.15 6.42 -16.80
CA LYS A 115 -6.66 7.34 -17.83
C LYS A 115 -6.12 7.00 -19.23
N LYS A 116 -4.82 6.69 -19.36
CA LYS A 116 -4.22 6.29 -20.64
C LYS A 116 -4.76 4.95 -21.15
N LEU A 117 -5.19 4.07 -20.26
CA LEU A 117 -5.78 2.77 -20.59
C LEU A 117 -7.31 2.84 -20.80
N GLY A 118 -7.93 4.00 -20.61
CA GLY A 118 -9.38 4.17 -20.73
C GLY A 118 -10.18 3.47 -19.64
N ILE A 119 -9.59 3.26 -18.45
CA ILE A 119 -10.27 2.66 -17.29
C ILE A 119 -10.33 3.64 -16.12
N GLU A 120 -11.34 3.48 -15.27
CA GLU A 120 -11.50 4.25 -14.04
C GLU A 120 -11.14 3.40 -12.82
N LEU A 121 -10.52 4.03 -11.81
CA LEU A 121 -10.19 3.45 -10.52
C LEU A 121 -10.84 4.28 -9.40
N PRO A 122 -12.17 4.19 -9.21
CA PRO A 122 -12.90 5.11 -8.34
C PRO A 122 -12.43 5.07 -6.89
N MET A 123 -12.07 3.90 -6.35
CA MET A 123 -11.54 3.79 -4.99
C MET A 123 -10.18 4.48 -4.86
N ILE A 124 -9.29 4.33 -5.85
CA ILE A 124 -7.98 4.97 -5.86
C ILE A 124 -8.10 6.49 -6.00
N MET A 125 -9.04 6.98 -6.81
CA MET A 125 -9.33 8.43 -6.91
C MET A 125 -9.80 9.00 -5.58
N LYS A 126 -10.60 8.26 -4.82
CA LYS A 126 -11.01 8.64 -3.46
C LYS A 126 -9.82 8.60 -2.48
N ALA A 127 -9.02 7.55 -2.54
CA ALA A 127 -7.82 7.41 -1.75
C ALA A 127 -6.82 8.55 -2.00
N GLU A 128 -6.61 8.97 -3.26
CA GLU A 128 -5.72 10.10 -3.58
C GLU A 128 -6.04 11.33 -2.72
N LYS A 129 -7.32 11.68 -2.62
CA LYS A 129 -7.78 12.83 -1.84
C LYS A 129 -7.46 12.68 -0.34
N ILE A 130 -7.63 11.49 0.20
CA ILE A 130 -7.31 11.18 1.61
C ILE A 130 -5.80 11.35 1.85
N TYR A 131 -4.96 10.77 0.98
CA TYR A 131 -3.51 10.89 1.10
C TYR A 131 -3.01 12.33 0.88
N GLU A 132 -3.60 13.09 -0.05
CA GLU A 132 -3.29 14.50 -0.22
C GLU A 132 -3.55 15.32 1.04
N ASN A 133 -4.69 15.10 1.69
CA ASN A 133 -5.04 15.81 2.91
C ASN A 133 -4.13 15.40 4.08
N ALA A 134 -3.81 14.13 4.21
CA ALA A 134 -2.86 13.66 5.22
C ALA A 134 -1.46 14.26 5.06
N ILE A 135 -0.99 14.44 3.81
CA ILE A 135 0.29 15.12 3.54
C ILE A 135 0.22 16.60 3.93
N LYS A 136 -0.89 17.29 3.64
CA LYS A 136 -1.10 18.69 4.08
C LYS A 136 -1.11 18.82 5.60
N ASP A 137 -1.52 17.78 6.31
CA ASP A 137 -1.50 17.68 7.78
C ASP A 137 -0.11 17.32 8.33
N GLY A 138 0.93 17.25 7.49
CA GLY A 138 2.32 17.02 7.91
C GLY A 138 2.74 15.55 7.98
N LEU A 139 1.88 14.58 7.59
CA LEU A 139 2.16 13.15 7.71
C LEU A 139 3.02 12.58 6.56
N GLY A 140 3.45 13.42 5.63
CA GLY A 140 4.11 12.98 4.38
C GLY A 140 5.37 12.15 4.57
N ASN A 141 6.13 12.38 5.63
CA ASN A 141 7.39 11.69 5.93
C ASN A 141 7.21 10.42 6.78
N ASN A 142 6.04 10.20 7.34
CA ASN A 142 5.73 8.99 8.09
C ASN A 142 5.67 7.78 7.16
N ASP A 143 5.81 6.58 7.72
CA ASP A 143 5.43 5.34 7.00
C ASP A 143 3.99 5.48 6.49
N TYR A 144 3.68 4.89 5.34
CA TYR A 144 2.35 5.01 4.74
C TYR A 144 1.22 4.52 5.65
N THR A 145 1.51 3.68 6.64
CA THR A 145 0.57 3.24 7.66
C THR A 145 0.16 4.36 8.61
N GLY A 146 0.95 5.44 8.70
CA GLY A 146 0.59 6.66 9.42
C GLY A 146 -0.66 7.38 8.89
N ILE A 147 -1.23 6.93 7.78
CA ILE A 147 -2.54 7.40 7.29
C ILE A 147 -3.65 7.25 8.34
N ILE A 148 -3.51 6.32 9.29
CA ILE A 148 -4.44 6.13 10.40
C ILE A 148 -4.61 7.41 11.24
N GLU A 149 -3.54 8.20 11.42
CA GLU A 149 -3.61 9.45 12.18
C GLU A 149 -4.57 10.45 11.52
N TYR A 150 -4.54 10.53 10.19
CA TYR A 150 -5.49 11.36 9.45
C TYR A 150 -6.92 10.83 9.59
N ILE A 151 -7.11 9.51 9.47
CA ILE A 151 -8.44 8.89 9.64
C ILE A 151 -8.98 9.13 11.07
N LYS A 152 -8.15 8.95 12.10
CA LYS A 152 -8.53 9.25 13.48
C LYS A 152 -8.86 10.73 13.67
N LYS A 153 -8.06 11.64 13.08
CA LYS A 153 -8.27 13.09 13.17
C LYS A 153 -9.64 13.52 12.64
N ILE A 154 -10.03 13.07 11.46
CA ILE A 154 -11.31 13.45 10.85
C ILE A 154 -12.53 12.84 11.56
N ASN A 155 -12.32 11.87 12.44
CA ASN A 155 -13.35 11.20 13.24
C ASN A 155 -13.34 11.62 14.73
N LYS A 156 -12.56 12.65 15.09
CA LYS A 156 -12.49 13.17 16.48
C LYS A 156 -13.58 14.21 16.83
N ALA A 157 -14.51 14.47 15.92
CA ALA A 157 -15.63 15.38 16.16
C ALA A 157 -16.61 14.86 17.21
#